data_ac5b3cc2051b31bc8ccb08c873156835
#
_entry.id   ac5b3cc2051b31bc8ccb08c873156835
#
_cell.length_a   1.000
_cell.length_b   1.000
_cell.length_c   1.000
_cell.angle_alpha   90.00
_cell.angle_beta   90.00
_cell.angle_gamma   90.00
#
_symmetry.space_group_name_H-M   'P 1'
#
loop_
_entity.id
_entity.type
_entity.pdbx_description
1 polymer ?
#
loop_
_entity_poly.entity_id
_entity_poly.type
_entity_poly.pdbx_seq_one_letter_code
_entity_poly.pdbx_strand_id
1 'polypeptide(L)'
;MDRALKPVTLNGMCRNIRPLYNFEPAATEEEVRAAALQYVRKISGMNKPSRVNEAAFNRAVDEIAHASMHLLADLETNAPPKDREVEAAKRRARSAHRYAA
;
A
#
# COMPACT_ATOMS: atom_id res chain seq x y z
N MET A 1 -25.24 0.94 -9.53
CA MET A 1 -24.85 0.88 -9.23
C MET A 1 -24.03 0.67 -8.29
N ASP A 2 -23.87 0.54 -7.58
CA ASP A 2 -23.09 0.55 -6.61
C ASP A 2 -22.53 -0.68 -6.26
N ARG A 3 -22.54 -1.63 -7.03
CA ARG A 3 -21.88 -2.72 -6.74
C ARG A 3 -20.52 -2.56 -6.75
N ALA A 4 -19.96 -1.72 -7.51
CA ALA A 4 -18.57 -1.47 -7.62
C ALA A 4 -18.00 -1.03 -6.29
N LEU A 5 -18.86 -0.61 -5.43
CA LEU A 5 -18.42 -0.10 -4.16
C LEU A 5 -18.45 -1.10 -3.05
N LYS A 6 -18.52 -2.35 -3.36
CA LYS A 6 -18.57 -3.35 -2.34
C LYS A 6 -17.35 -3.29 -1.45
N PRO A 7 -17.56 -3.29 -0.15
CA PRO A 7 -16.45 -3.21 0.79
C PRO A 7 -15.47 -4.36 0.67
N VAL A 8 -15.96 -5.49 0.27
CA VAL A 8 -15.11 -6.65 0.09
C VAL A 8 -14.00 -6.40 -0.90
N THR A 9 -14.36 -5.75 -2.00
CA THR A 9 -13.38 -5.44 -3.03
C THR A 9 -12.30 -4.51 -2.50
N LEU A 10 -12.73 -3.49 -1.78
CA LEU A 10 -11.79 -2.54 -1.22
C LEU A 10 -10.87 -3.21 -0.21
N ASN A 11 -11.43 -4.06 0.62
CA ASN A 11 -10.62 -4.75 1.60
C ASN A 11 -9.57 -5.62 0.95
N GLY A 12 -9.93 -6.29 -0.13
CA GLY A 12 -8.98 -7.11 -0.84
C GLY A 12 -7.84 -6.31 -1.40
N MET A 13 -8.16 -5.14 -1.95
CA MET A 13 -7.15 -4.27 -2.49
C MET A 13 -6.24 -3.73 -1.41
N CYS A 14 -6.80 -3.28 -0.29
CA CYS A 14 -6.02 -2.69 0.77
C CYS A 14 -5.17 -3.70 1.53
N ARG A 15 -5.45 -4.97 1.36
CA ARG A 15 -4.72 -5.99 2.07
C ARG A 15 -3.23 -5.96 1.78
N ASN A 16 -2.85 -5.62 0.56
CA ASN A 16 -1.46 -5.62 0.16
C ASN A 16 -0.77 -4.28 0.29
N ILE A 17 -1.53 -3.25 0.61
CA ILE A 17 -0.98 -1.91 0.76
C ILE A 17 -1.27 -1.46 2.17
N ARG A 18 -0.22 -1.29 2.94
CA ARG A 18 -0.34 -0.94 4.35
C ARG A 18 0.00 0.50 4.61
N PRO A 19 -0.49 1.06 5.70
CA PRO A 19 -0.09 2.41 6.07
C PRO A 19 1.41 2.48 6.26
N LEU A 20 2.01 3.56 5.80
CA LEU A 20 3.44 3.76 5.90
C LEU A 20 3.79 5.02 6.67
N TYR A 21 2.79 5.77 7.08
CA TYR A 21 3.03 7.06 7.72
C TYR A 21 3.28 6.92 9.21
N ASN A 22 4.24 7.70 9.68
CA ASN A 22 4.51 7.83 11.12
C ASN A 22 4.93 6.54 11.77
N PHE A 23 5.92 5.89 11.17
CA PHE A 23 6.54 4.69 11.73
C PHE A 23 7.98 4.97 12.07
N GLU A 24 8.49 4.21 13.02
CA GLU A 24 9.87 4.27 13.40
C GLU A 24 10.42 2.86 13.34
N PRO A 25 11.39 2.60 12.47
CA PRO A 25 12.00 3.54 11.52
C PRO A 25 11.04 3.94 10.41
N ALA A 26 11.34 5.07 9.80
CA ALA A 26 10.47 5.62 8.77
C ALA A 26 10.43 4.72 7.54
N ALA A 27 9.36 4.87 6.77
CA ALA A 27 9.22 4.11 5.54
C ALA A 27 10.32 4.50 4.55
N THR A 28 10.83 3.50 3.86
CA THR A 28 11.87 3.72 2.86
C THR A 28 11.24 3.97 1.51
N GLU A 29 12.03 4.52 0.61
CA GLU A 29 11.59 4.73 -0.76
C GLU A 29 11.19 3.41 -1.40
N GLU A 30 11.92 2.34 -1.08
CA GLU A 30 11.61 1.02 -1.62
C GLU A 30 10.25 0.53 -1.17
N GLU A 31 9.90 0.81 0.08
CA GLU A 31 8.58 0.41 0.58
C GLU A 31 7.48 1.18 -0.12
N VAL A 32 7.69 2.47 -0.35
CA VAL A 32 6.72 3.28 -1.05
C VAL A 32 6.56 2.80 -2.49
N ARG A 33 7.68 2.48 -3.12
CA ARG A 33 7.65 2.02 -4.49
C ARG A 33 6.96 0.67 -4.61
N ALA A 34 7.16 -0.20 -3.63
CA ALA A 34 6.48 -1.50 -3.63
C ALA A 34 4.98 -1.32 -3.52
N ALA A 35 4.52 -0.37 -2.71
CA ALA A 35 3.10 -0.09 -2.59
C ALA A 35 2.54 0.46 -3.90
N ALA A 36 3.29 1.35 -4.55
CA ALA A 36 2.87 1.91 -5.84
C ALA A 36 2.75 0.81 -6.88
N LEU A 37 3.68 -0.12 -6.88
CA LEU A 37 3.65 -1.23 -7.82
C LEU A 37 2.41 -2.09 -7.60
N GLN A 38 2.09 -2.38 -6.35
CA GLN A 38 0.91 -3.17 -6.05
C GLN A 38 -0.35 -2.47 -6.52
N TYR A 39 -0.42 -1.16 -6.32
CA TYR A 39 -1.56 -0.39 -6.77
C TYR A 39 -1.73 -0.49 -8.29
N VAL A 40 -0.63 -0.30 -9.02
CA VAL A 40 -0.68 -0.35 -10.48
C VAL A 40 -1.07 -1.73 -10.97
N ARG A 41 -0.55 -2.76 -10.33
CA ARG A 41 -0.93 -4.13 -10.68
C ARG A 41 -2.41 -4.38 -10.49
N LYS A 42 -2.94 -3.88 -9.39
CA LYS A 42 -4.35 -4.10 -9.08
C LYS A 42 -5.27 -3.39 -10.07
N ILE A 43 -5.01 -2.12 -10.34
CA ILE A 43 -5.92 -1.39 -11.23
C ILE A 43 -5.74 -1.76 -12.68
N SER A 44 -4.55 -2.17 -13.09
CA SER A 44 -4.32 -2.54 -14.48
C SER A 44 -4.66 -3.99 -14.78
N GLY A 45 -4.70 -4.81 -13.74
CA GLY A 45 -4.90 -6.23 -13.92
C GLY A 45 -3.67 -6.93 -14.45
N MET A 46 -2.52 -6.23 -14.49
CA MET A 46 -1.28 -6.80 -15.00
C MET A 46 -0.30 -7.03 -13.88
N ASN A 47 0.13 -8.27 -13.75
CA ASN A 47 1.16 -8.56 -12.78
C ASN A 47 2.48 -8.06 -13.34
N LYS A 48 2.66 -8.21 -14.63
CA LYS A 48 3.84 -7.80 -15.33
C LYS A 48 3.37 -7.22 -16.65
N PRO A 49 3.82 -6.03 -17.03
CA PRO A 49 3.30 -5.41 -18.24
C PRO A 49 3.79 -6.12 -19.50
N SER A 50 2.95 -6.11 -20.52
CA SER A 50 3.37 -6.57 -21.82
C SER A 50 4.34 -5.54 -22.38
N ARG A 51 5.08 -5.93 -23.40
CA ARG A 51 6.10 -5.07 -23.95
C ARG A 51 5.57 -3.71 -24.38
N VAL A 52 4.43 -3.71 -25.03
CA VAL A 52 3.88 -2.47 -25.54
C VAL A 52 3.38 -1.56 -24.41
N ASN A 53 3.12 -2.11 -23.24
CA ASN A 53 2.60 -1.35 -22.11
C ASN A 53 3.66 -1.05 -21.05
N GLU A 54 4.86 -1.51 -21.27
CA GLU A 54 5.91 -1.41 -20.28
C GLU A 54 6.21 0.02 -19.86
N ALA A 55 6.35 0.91 -20.84
CA ALA A 55 6.66 2.29 -20.54
C ALA A 55 5.56 2.96 -19.73
N ALA A 56 4.31 2.75 -20.12
CA ALA A 56 3.19 3.35 -19.42
C ALA A 56 3.07 2.80 -18.01
N PHE A 57 3.24 1.49 -17.86
CA PHE A 57 3.16 0.84 -16.57
C PHE A 57 4.22 1.38 -15.62
N ASN A 58 5.47 1.42 -16.08
CA ASN A 58 6.56 1.88 -15.24
C ASN A 58 6.47 3.35 -14.91
N ARG A 59 5.99 4.14 -15.85
CA ARG A 59 5.79 5.56 -15.58
C ARG A 59 4.75 5.77 -14.49
N ALA A 60 3.69 4.99 -14.53
CA ALA A 60 2.65 5.09 -13.51
C ALA A 60 3.21 4.73 -12.13
N VAL A 61 4.01 3.68 -12.05
CA VAL A 61 4.64 3.31 -10.78
C VAL A 61 5.50 4.45 -10.27
N ASP A 62 6.29 5.04 -11.16
CA ASP A 62 7.16 6.15 -10.77
C ASP A 62 6.36 7.34 -10.27
N GLU A 63 5.32 7.71 -10.97
CA GLU A 63 4.52 8.86 -10.60
C GLU A 63 3.80 8.66 -9.29
N ILE A 64 3.25 7.48 -9.09
CA ILE A 64 2.53 7.19 -7.86
C ILE A 64 3.50 7.12 -6.68
N ALA A 65 4.67 6.52 -6.87
CA ALA A 65 5.66 6.47 -5.81
C ALA A 65 6.12 7.87 -5.44
N HIS A 66 6.35 8.71 -6.45
CA HIS A 66 6.80 10.07 -6.23
C HIS A 66 5.77 10.89 -5.45
N ALA A 67 4.51 10.81 -5.87
CA ALA A 67 3.45 11.52 -5.18
C ALA A 67 3.28 11.02 -3.75
N SER A 68 3.44 9.71 -3.57
CA SER A 68 3.31 9.12 -2.24
C SER A 68 4.42 9.58 -1.30
N MET A 69 5.65 9.68 -1.81
CA MET A 69 6.75 10.18 -1.01
C MET A 69 6.48 11.61 -0.56
N HIS A 70 5.97 12.43 -1.47
CA HIS A 70 5.64 13.81 -1.13
C HIS A 70 4.55 13.87 -0.07
N LEU A 71 3.54 13.04 -0.22
CA LEU A 71 2.46 12.98 0.76
C LEU A 71 3.01 12.67 2.15
N LEU A 72 3.82 11.62 2.25
CA LEU A 72 4.34 11.20 3.53
C LEU A 72 5.25 12.26 4.15
N ALA A 73 5.95 13.00 3.32
CA ALA A 73 6.83 14.05 3.80
C ALA A 73 6.04 15.27 4.28
N ASP A 74 4.89 15.52 3.67
CA ASP A 74 4.13 16.73 3.96
C ASP A 74 3.09 16.57 5.05
N LEU A 75 2.74 15.35 5.41
CA LEU A 75 1.77 15.13 6.47
C LEU A 75 2.38 15.47 7.82
N GLU A 76 1.55 16.00 8.71
CA GLU A 76 2.00 16.38 10.04
C GLU A 76 1.13 15.73 11.09
N THR A 77 1.72 15.40 12.22
CA THR A 77 0.98 14.81 13.31
C THR A 77 1.71 15.03 14.61
N ASN A 78 0.96 15.10 15.70
CA ASN A 78 1.55 15.17 17.03
C ASN A 78 1.61 13.80 17.68
N ALA A 79 1.09 12.79 17.01
CA ALA A 79 1.10 11.43 17.55
C ALA A 79 2.52 10.87 17.52
N PRO A 80 2.91 10.09 18.51
CA PRO A 80 4.23 9.48 18.49
C PRO A 80 4.31 8.44 17.38
N PRO A 81 5.50 8.23 16.82
CA PRO A 81 5.66 7.23 15.77
C PRO A 81 5.29 5.84 16.26
N LYS A 82 4.73 5.04 15.38
CA LYS A 82 4.36 3.67 15.68
C LYS A 82 5.59 2.78 15.54
N ASP A 83 5.67 1.79 16.41
CA ASP A 83 6.74 0.81 16.35
C ASP A 83 6.36 -0.24 15.31
N ARG A 84 7.25 -0.48 14.35
CA ARG A 84 6.98 -1.44 13.30
C ARG A 84 6.74 -2.84 13.81
N GLU A 85 7.52 -3.26 14.79
CA GLU A 85 7.37 -4.61 15.34
C GLU A 85 6.04 -4.78 16.03
N VAL A 86 5.63 -3.77 16.80
CA VAL A 86 4.38 -3.84 17.51
C VAL A 86 3.20 -3.88 16.54
N GLU A 87 3.25 -3.04 15.51
CA GLU A 87 2.17 -3.02 14.54
C GLU A 87 2.10 -4.31 13.74
N ALA A 88 3.26 -4.89 13.42
CA ALA A 88 3.29 -6.17 12.72
C ALA A 88 2.70 -7.27 13.59
N ALA A 89 3.02 -7.25 14.88
CA ALA A 89 2.48 -8.23 15.80
C ALA A 89 0.97 -8.10 15.92
N LYS A 90 0.47 -6.88 15.94
CA LYS A 90 -0.96 -6.65 15.99
C LYS A 90 -1.66 -7.22 14.76
N ARG A 91 -1.06 -7.01 13.59
CA ARG A 91 -1.63 -7.55 12.36
C ARG A 91 -1.67 -9.07 12.39
N ARG A 92 -0.58 -9.67 12.85
CA ARG A 92 -0.53 -11.13 12.93
C ARG A 92 -1.58 -11.67 13.90
N ALA A 93 -1.76 -10.98 15.01
CA ALA A 93 -2.72 -11.38 16.01
C ALA A 93 -4.15 -11.31 15.46
N ARG A 94 -4.46 -10.23 14.74
CA ARG A 94 -5.77 -10.07 14.15
C ARG A 94 -6.04 -11.16 13.12
N SER A 95 -5.03 -11.46 12.32
CA SER A 95 -5.15 -12.48 11.29
C SER A 95 -5.36 -13.86 11.90
N ALA A 96 -4.58 -14.17 12.92
CA ALA A 96 -4.68 -15.44 13.59
C ALA A 96 -6.05 -15.60 14.25
N HIS A 97 -6.52 -14.55 14.88
CA HIS A 97 -7.83 -14.59 15.53
C HIS A 97 -8.93 -14.85 14.51
N ARG A 98 -8.83 -14.18 13.37
CA ARG A 98 -9.82 -14.32 12.31
C ARG A 98 -9.92 -15.75 11.80
N TYR A 99 -8.78 -16.40 11.64
CA TYR A 99 -8.76 -17.74 11.11
C TYR A 99 -8.86 -18.84 12.17
N ALA A 100 -8.69 -18.49 13.41
CA ALA A 100 -8.79 -19.48 14.47
C ALA A 100 -10.23 -19.78 14.81
N ALA A 101 -11.11 -18.87 14.54
CA ALA A 101 -12.52 -19.12 14.81
C ALA A 101 -13.10 -20.09 13.80
#